data_70172843a2db871abd7bbe45cac23b2d
#
_entry.id   70172843a2db871abd7bbe45cac23b2d
#
_cell.length_a   1.000
_cell.length_b   1.000
_cell.length_c   1.000
_cell.angle_alpha   90.00
_cell.angle_beta   90.00
_cell.angle_gamma   90.00
#
_symmetry.space_group_name_H-M   'P 1'
#
loop_
_entity.id
_entity.type
_entity.pdbx_description
1 polymer ?
#
loop_
_entity_poly.entity_id
_entity_poly.type
_entity_poly.pdbx_seq_one_letter_code
_entity_poly.pdbx_strand_id
1 'polypeptide(L)'
;MEYSQTAILPRLPVIVGPTASGKSSLGIQLAQRFAGEIISADSRQVYRGMDIGTAKVTPEERAMIPHHLLDVVDPGETYTVSQYQQAAITVINDILMRGKQPFLVGGSPHYIQTIVDNFDIPAVAPQPELRAQLEEQPLEALLAQLEQLDPQSYATIDRRNPRRIIRALEVCLVTGKPFSDQRGQARPLYHCLLLAIDWPREILYQRIDARVDERMAEGMVQEVESLLQQGVSHERLEALGLEYRFISRWLRGEISSKEEMVQRLKYAIHDFTRRQLTWFRRDKRILWLAGGTAMEQQAQEMVKVFLSGK
;
A
#
# COMPACT_ATOMS: atom_id res chain seq x y z
N MET A 1 -4.88 42.13 0.52
CA MET A 1 -5.25 41.64 1.86
C MET A 1 -4.70 40.22 1.97
N GLU A 2 -3.56 40.08 2.61
CA GLU A 2 -2.91 38.80 2.87
C GLU A 2 -3.66 38.09 3.99
N TYR A 3 -4.39 37.05 3.67
CA TYR A 3 -4.92 36.11 4.66
C TYR A 3 -3.78 35.15 5.04
N SER A 4 -2.91 35.61 5.92
CA SER A 4 -2.01 34.75 6.71
C SER A 4 -2.85 34.13 7.86
N GLN A 5 -3.68 33.16 7.54
CA GLN A 5 -4.16 32.23 8.55
C GLN A 5 -3.37 30.93 8.35
N THR A 6 -2.49 30.65 9.29
CA THR A 6 -1.94 29.31 9.54
C THR A 6 -3.09 28.41 9.95
N ALA A 7 -3.84 27.90 8.98
CA ALA A 7 -4.93 26.97 9.23
C ALA A 7 -4.32 25.74 9.93
N ILE A 8 -4.85 25.43 11.12
CA ILE A 8 -4.45 24.21 11.85
C ILE A 8 -4.87 23.01 11.01
N LEU A 9 -3.88 22.26 10.52
CA LEU A 9 -4.15 21.09 9.69
C LEU A 9 -4.94 20.03 10.48
N PRO A 10 -5.93 19.39 9.87
CA PRO A 10 -6.64 18.28 10.49
C PRO A 10 -5.67 17.16 10.91
N ARG A 11 -5.93 16.53 12.03
CA ARG A 11 -5.08 15.49 12.60
C ARG A 11 -5.43 14.13 12.03
N LEU A 12 -4.42 13.42 11.57
CA LEU A 12 -4.57 12.10 10.96
C LEU A 12 -3.61 11.10 11.62
N PRO A 13 -4.08 10.23 12.53
CA PRO A 13 -3.32 9.06 12.96
C PRO A 13 -3.15 8.08 11.81
N VAL A 14 -1.92 7.58 11.63
CA VAL A 14 -1.52 6.69 10.55
C VAL A 14 -0.84 5.46 11.15
N ILE A 15 -1.44 4.29 10.99
CA ILE A 15 -0.91 3.02 11.49
C ILE A 15 -0.29 2.27 10.31
N VAL A 16 1.03 2.16 10.34
CA VAL A 16 1.81 1.56 9.26
C VAL A 16 2.53 0.29 9.72
N GLY A 17 3.09 -0.43 8.80
CA GLY A 17 3.95 -1.57 9.12
C GLY A 17 3.84 -2.72 8.12
N PRO A 18 4.71 -3.72 8.28
CA PRO A 18 4.75 -4.87 7.38
C PRO A 18 3.52 -5.75 7.55
N THR A 19 3.39 -6.72 6.65
CA THR A 19 2.37 -7.77 6.79
C THR A 19 2.57 -8.53 8.11
N ALA A 20 1.50 -9.07 8.68
CA ALA A 20 1.46 -9.80 9.96
C ALA A 20 1.92 -9.02 11.22
N SER A 21 2.15 -7.69 11.14
CA SER A 21 2.55 -6.89 12.31
C SER A 21 1.43 -6.69 13.34
N GLY A 22 0.16 -6.84 12.98
CA GLY A 22 -0.99 -6.54 13.87
C GLY A 22 -1.58 -5.15 13.67
N LYS A 23 -1.15 -4.41 12.65
CA LYS A 23 -1.61 -3.03 12.38
C LYS A 23 -3.13 -2.89 12.20
N SER A 24 -3.79 -3.89 11.57
CA SER A 24 -5.25 -3.84 11.34
C SER A 24 -6.01 -3.93 12.67
N SER A 25 -5.64 -4.88 13.53
CA SER A 25 -6.23 -5.02 14.86
C SER A 25 -6.02 -3.76 15.71
N LEU A 26 -4.79 -3.20 15.73
CA LEU A 26 -4.51 -1.96 16.42
C LEU A 26 -5.34 -0.79 15.85
N GLY A 27 -5.47 -0.71 14.52
CA GLY A 27 -6.29 0.30 13.85
C GLY A 27 -7.77 0.23 14.27
N ILE A 28 -8.35 -0.97 14.33
CA ILE A 28 -9.74 -1.18 14.78
C ILE A 28 -9.91 -0.73 16.23
N GLN A 29 -9.02 -1.15 17.15
CA GLN A 29 -9.08 -0.78 18.57
C GLN A 29 -8.99 0.76 18.76
N LEU A 30 -8.07 1.41 18.05
CA LEU A 30 -7.94 2.86 18.10
C LEU A 30 -9.18 3.57 17.51
N ALA A 31 -9.67 3.11 16.36
CA ALA A 31 -10.87 3.69 15.77
C ALA A 31 -12.10 3.53 16.67
N GLN A 32 -12.28 2.39 17.34
CA GLN A 32 -13.34 2.21 18.34
C GLN A 32 -13.20 3.19 19.49
N ARG A 33 -11.98 3.32 20.03
CA ARG A 33 -11.71 4.18 21.22
C ARG A 33 -11.94 5.66 20.95
N PHE A 34 -11.68 6.12 19.73
CA PHE A 34 -11.73 7.53 19.35
C PHE A 34 -12.89 7.88 18.40
N ALA A 35 -13.95 7.05 18.37
CA ALA A 35 -15.13 7.23 17.52
C ALA A 35 -14.76 7.49 16.05
N GLY A 36 -13.80 6.73 15.55
CA GLY A 36 -13.21 6.92 14.22
C GLY A 36 -13.68 5.92 13.18
N GLU A 37 -13.14 6.10 11.98
CA GLU A 37 -13.36 5.23 10.83
C GLU A 37 -11.99 4.96 10.14
N ILE A 38 -11.84 3.81 9.52
CA ILE A 38 -10.57 3.36 8.93
C ILE A 38 -10.57 3.60 7.42
N ILE A 39 -9.46 4.15 6.91
CA ILE A 39 -9.13 4.20 5.49
C ILE A 39 -8.02 3.18 5.22
N SER A 40 -8.31 2.17 4.42
CA SER A 40 -7.30 1.16 4.06
C SER A 40 -6.23 1.77 3.14
N ALA A 41 -4.95 1.61 3.52
CA ALA A 41 -3.79 1.93 2.69
C ALA A 41 -3.09 0.65 2.24
N ASP A 42 -3.86 -0.27 1.67
CA ASP A 42 -3.36 -1.52 1.08
C ASP A 42 -3.75 -1.62 -0.39
N SER A 43 -2.75 -1.72 -1.26
CA SER A 43 -2.93 -1.74 -2.72
C SER A 43 -3.49 -3.05 -3.27
N ARG A 44 -3.78 -4.03 -2.41
CA ARG A 44 -4.37 -5.32 -2.80
C ARG A 44 -5.80 -5.47 -2.27
N GLN A 45 -6.10 -4.90 -1.13
CA GLN A 45 -7.44 -4.92 -0.54
C GLN A 45 -8.47 -4.07 -1.30
N VAL A 46 -8.04 -3.26 -2.25
CA VAL A 46 -8.92 -2.48 -3.14
C VAL A 46 -9.66 -3.35 -4.15
N TYR A 47 -9.23 -4.60 -4.38
CA TYR A 47 -9.83 -5.50 -5.36
C TYR A 47 -10.93 -6.34 -4.75
N ARG A 48 -12.10 -6.40 -5.43
CA ARG A 48 -13.24 -7.25 -5.04
C ARG A 48 -12.89 -8.71 -5.16
N GLY A 49 -13.39 -9.53 -4.22
CA GLY A 49 -13.19 -10.99 -4.24
C GLY A 49 -11.76 -11.45 -3.96
N MET A 50 -10.87 -10.54 -3.59
CA MET A 50 -9.52 -10.83 -3.13
C MET A 50 -9.45 -10.65 -1.61
N ASP A 51 -10.05 -11.55 -0.86
CA ASP A 51 -10.30 -11.38 0.57
C ASP A 51 -9.30 -12.17 1.42
N ILE A 52 -9.21 -13.46 1.21
CA ILE A 52 -8.33 -14.36 1.97
C ILE A 52 -6.87 -14.07 1.66
N GLY A 53 -6.49 -14.04 0.37
CA GLY A 53 -5.11 -13.82 -0.05
C GLY A 53 -4.56 -12.44 0.33
N THR A 54 -5.41 -11.42 0.47
CA THR A 54 -4.98 -10.08 0.91
C THR A 54 -5.12 -9.86 2.42
N ALA A 55 -5.68 -10.82 3.16
CA ALA A 55 -6.11 -10.67 4.56
C ALA A 55 -6.96 -9.43 4.77
N LYS A 56 -7.95 -9.25 3.95
CA LYS A 56 -8.94 -8.20 4.10
C LYS A 56 -9.67 -8.39 5.42
N VAL A 57 -10.07 -7.30 6.05
CA VAL A 57 -10.86 -7.33 7.29
C VAL A 57 -12.15 -8.12 7.09
N THR A 58 -12.51 -8.91 8.10
CA THR A 58 -13.69 -9.78 8.03
C THR A 58 -15.00 -8.99 8.05
N PRO A 59 -16.14 -9.58 7.66
CA PRO A 59 -17.45 -8.94 7.82
C PRO A 59 -17.74 -8.48 9.26
N GLU A 60 -17.32 -9.28 10.25
CA GLU A 60 -17.48 -8.95 11.67
C GLU A 60 -16.65 -7.73 12.05
N GLU A 61 -15.40 -7.65 11.61
CA GLU A 61 -14.54 -6.48 11.83
C GLU A 61 -15.10 -5.22 11.14
N ARG A 62 -15.66 -5.36 9.92
CA ARG A 62 -16.34 -4.26 9.21
C ARG A 62 -17.62 -3.80 9.92
N ALA A 63 -18.32 -4.71 10.60
CA ALA A 63 -19.50 -4.36 11.38
C ALA A 63 -19.15 -3.57 12.65
N MET A 64 -17.95 -3.79 13.21
CA MET A 64 -17.49 -3.02 14.38
C MET A 64 -17.13 -1.57 14.05
N ILE A 65 -16.47 -1.36 12.92
CA ILE A 65 -15.94 -0.04 12.49
C ILE A 65 -16.07 0.10 10.98
N PRO A 66 -16.56 1.24 10.45
CA PRO A 66 -16.53 1.49 9.02
C PRO A 66 -15.11 1.47 8.45
N HIS A 67 -14.94 0.71 7.37
CA HIS A 67 -13.71 0.61 6.60
C HIS A 67 -13.94 1.12 5.19
N HIS A 68 -13.08 2.01 4.74
CA HIS A 68 -13.16 2.64 3.43
C HIS A 68 -12.00 2.17 2.53
N LEU A 69 -12.19 2.28 1.23
CA LEU A 69 -11.25 1.91 0.17
C LEU A 69 -10.90 0.41 0.16
N LEU A 70 -11.87 -0.40 0.53
CA LEU A 70 -11.91 -1.84 0.28
C LEU A 70 -12.87 -2.09 -0.88
N ASP A 71 -12.63 -3.12 -1.71
CA ASP A 71 -13.54 -3.54 -2.77
C ASP A 71 -13.91 -2.42 -3.77
N VAL A 72 -12.94 -1.59 -4.15
CA VAL A 72 -13.15 -0.40 -5.00
C VAL A 72 -13.29 -0.77 -6.46
N VAL A 73 -12.47 -1.71 -6.95
CA VAL A 73 -12.36 -2.11 -8.36
C VAL A 73 -12.35 -3.63 -8.51
N ASP A 74 -12.64 -4.11 -9.70
CA ASP A 74 -12.56 -5.53 -10.02
C ASP A 74 -11.11 -5.97 -10.32
N PRO A 75 -10.76 -7.25 -10.09
CA PRO A 75 -9.38 -7.74 -10.28
C PRO A 75 -8.82 -7.55 -11.69
N GLY A 76 -9.67 -7.47 -12.70
CA GLY A 76 -9.29 -7.18 -14.10
C GLY A 76 -8.85 -5.74 -14.34
N GLU A 77 -9.23 -4.81 -13.47
CA GLU A 77 -8.99 -3.39 -13.63
C GLU A 77 -7.66 -2.95 -13.01
N THR A 78 -7.17 -1.79 -13.44
CA THR A 78 -5.99 -1.15 -12.84
C THR A 78 -6.42 -0.03 -11.92
N TYR A 79 -5.98 -0.08 -10.66
CA TYR A 79 -6.18 0.99 -9.70
C TYR A 79 -4.86 1.69 -9.40
N THR A 80 -4.76 2.95 -9.81
CA THR A 80 -3.52 3.72 -9.75
C THR A 80 -3.33 4.41 -8.39
N VAL A 81 -2.09 4.77 -8.09
CA VAL A 81 -1.75 5.55 -6.87
C VAL A 81 -2.45 6.92 -6.87
N SER A 82 -2.62 7.54 -8.03
CA SER A 82 -3.34 8.82 -8.18
C SER A 82 -4.83 8.67 -7.86
N GLN A 83 -5.49 7.63 -8.37
CA GLN A 83 -6.88 7.33 -8.04
C GLN A 83 -7.06 7.06 -6.53
N TYR A 84 -6.12 6.30 -5.94
CA TYR A 84 -6.10 6.07 -4.51
C TYR A 84 -5.99 7.38 -3.71
N GLN A 85 -5.03 8.24 -4.07
CA GLN A 85 -4.83 9.53 -3.40
C GLN A 85 -6.10 10.39 -3.40
N GLN A 86 -6.72 10.55 -4.56
CA GLN A 86 -7.94 11.34 -4.70
C GLN A 86 -9.10 10.76 -3.87
N ALA A 87 -9.31 9.45 -3.96
CA ALA A 87 -10.34 8.76 -3.19
C ALA A 87 -10.09 8.85 -1.68
N ALA A 88 -8.84 8.67 -1.24
CA ALA A 88 -8.49 8.73 0.17
C ALA A 88 -8.67 10.14 0.74
N ILE A 89 -8.26 11.19 0.03
CA ILE A 89 -8.47 12.58 0.44
C ILE A 89 -9.98 12.88 0.56
N THR A 90 -10.79 12.44 -0.42
CA THR A 90 -12.24 12.62 -0.39
C THR A 90 -12.87 11.95 0.83
N VAL A 91 -12.49 10.70 1.09
CA VAL A 91 -13.00 9.92 2.24
C VAL A 91 -12.57 10.53 3.57
N ILE A 92 -11.29 10.92 3.71
CA ILE A 92 -10.78 11.57 4.93
C ILE A 92 -11.59 12.84 5.24
N ASN A 93 -11.80 13.67 4.23
CA ASN A 93 -12.55 14.93 4.41
C ASN A 93 -14.01 14.69 4.75
N ASP A 94 -14.67 13.69 4.14
CA ASP A 94 -16.03 13.30 4.50
C ASP A 94 -16.13 12.84 5.97
N ILE A 95 -15.21 11.99 6.43
CA ILE A 95 -15.16 11.53 7.82
C ILE A 95 -15.01 12.73 8.78
N LEU A 96 -14.10 13.66 8.47
CA LEU A 96 -13.89 14.87 9.25
C LEU A 96 -15.14 15.78 9.27
N MET A 97 -15.82 15.96 8.14
CA MET A 97 -17.06 16.75 8.06
C MET A 97 -18.19 16.15 8.90
N ARG A 98 -18.24 14.83 9.05
CA ARG A 98 -19.18 14.13 9.95
C ARG A 98 -18.75 14.16 11.42
N GLY A 99 -17.67 14.88 11.77
CA GLY A 99 -17.15 14.97 13.15
C GLY A 99 -16.56 13.68 13.67
N LYS A 100 -16.16 12.77 12.78
CA LYS A 100 -15.47 11.50 13.12
C LYS A 100 -13.96 11.61 12.93
N GLN A 101 -13.21 10.71 13.56
CA GLN A 101 -11.77 10.69 13.44
C GLN A 101 -11.33 9.72 12.34
N PRO A 102 -10.67 10.17 11.25
CA PRO A 102 -10.11 9.27 10.26
C PRO A 102 -8.82 8.61 10.79
N PHE A 103 -8.65 7.32 10.49
CA PHE A 103 -7.44 6.55 10.75
C PHE A 103 -6.95 5.94 9.44
N LEU A 104 -5.74 6.28 9.00
CA LEU A 104 -5.12 5.67 7.82
C LEU A 104 -4.37 4.42 8.26
N VAL A 105 -4.75 3.24 7.75
CA VAL A 105 -4.17 1.97 8.19
C VAL A 105 -3.70 1.15 7.00
N GLY A 106 -2.43 0.77 6.94
CA GLY A 106 -1.98 -0.06 5.83
C GLY A 106 -0.49 -0.38 5.78
N GLY A 107 -0.14 -1.17 4.77
CA GLY A 107 1.22 -1.64 4.54
C GLY A 107 1.78 -1.27 3.16
N SER A 108 1.06 -0.49 2.35
CA SER A 108 1.51 -0.06 1.02
C SER A 108 2.22 1.30 1.10
N PRO A 109 3.56 1.32 1.05
CA PRO A 109 4.34 2.53 1.29
C PRO A 109 3.94 3.71 0.39
N HIS A 110 3.73 3.46 -0.91
CA HIS A 110 3.35 4.52 -1.84
C HIS A 110 1.97 5.12 -1.53
N TYR A 111 0.99 4.30 -1.13
CA TYR A 111 -0.33 4.80 -0.74
C TYR A 111 -0.25 5.69 0.50
N ILE A 112 0.50 5.24 1.52
CA ILE A 112 0.71 6.01 2.75
C ILE A 112 1.40 7.33 2.41
N GLN A 113 2.47 7.29 1.63
CA GLN A 113 3.28 8.45 1.31
C GLN A 113 2.51 9.52 0.53
N THR A 114 1.61 9.12 -0.40
CA THR A 114 0.81 10.09 -1.15
C THR A 114 -0.15 10.89 -0.27
N ILE A 115 -0.57 10.35 0.87
CA ILE A 115 -1.44 11.06 1.81
C ILE A 115 -0.61 11.86 2.83
N VAL A 116 0.44 11.25 3.38
CA VAL A 116 1.26 11.87 4.43
C VAL A 116 2.09 13.04 3.89
N ASP A 117 2.65 12.89 2.70
CA ASP A 117 3.53 13.88 2.06
C ASP A 117 2.82 14.70 0.99
N ASN A 118 1.57 14.37 0.68
CA ASN A 118 0.76 15.00 -0.38
C ASN A 118 1.55 15.18 -1.69
N PHE A 119 2.14 14.08 -2.18
CA PHE A 119 2.91 14.15 -3.43
C PHE A 119 2.02 14.52 -4.61
N ASP A 120 2.52 15.46 -5.42
CA ASP A 120 1.99 15.69 -6.76
C ASP A 120 2.34 14.49 -7.65
N ILE A 121 1.32 13.75 -8.05
CA ILE A 121 1.46 12.63 -8.96
C ILE A 121 1.12 13.16 -10.36
N PRO A 122 2.05 13.03 -11.34
CA PRO A 122 1.75 13.45 -12.71
C PRO A 122 0.44 12.84 -13.21
N ALA A 123 -0.48 13.69 -13.65
CA ALA A 123 -1.83 13.31 -14.10
C ALA A 123 -1.81 12.63 -15.48
N VAL A 124 -0.85 11.73 -15.70
CA VAL A 124 -0.69 10.94 -16.94
C VAL A 124 -1.26 9.55 -16.67
N ALA A 125 -2.35 9.23 -17.35
CA ALA A 125 -2.91 7.90 -17.34
C ALA A 125 -1.89 6.89 -17.92
N PRO A 126 -1.87 5.64 -17.43
CA PRO A 126 -1.04 4.59 -18.02
C PRO A 126 -1.29 4.45 -19.52
N GLN A 127 -0.20 4.39 -20.30
CA GLN A 127 -0.23 4.21 -21.76
C GLN A 127 0.27 2.80 -22.10
N PRO A 128 -0.60 1.77 -22.17
CA PRO A 128 -0.19 0.38 -22.33
C PRO A 128 0.67 0.13 -23.56
N GLU A 129 0.30 0.71 -24.69
CA GLU A 129 1.03 0.55 -25.96
C GLU A 129 2.43 1.16 -25.89
N LEU A 130 2.56 2.38 -25.35
CA LEU A 130 3.85 3.03 -25.15
C LEU A 130 4.74 2.24 -24.19
N ARG A 131 4.16 1.71 -23.11
CA ARG A 131 4.91 0.88 -22.16
C ARG A 131 5.42 -0.39 -22.81
N ALA A 132 4.58 -1.09 -23.59
CA ALA A 132 5.01 -2.28 -24.32
C ALA A 132 6.18 -1.97 -25.26
N GLN A 133 6.13 -0.87 -26.03
CA GLN A 133 7.23 -0.41 -26.87
C GLN A 133 8.52 -0.09 -26.09
N LEU A 134 8.40 0.50 -24.91
CA LEU A 134 9.54 0.78 -24.05
C LEU A 134 10.08 -0.49 -23.39
N GLU A 135 9.24 -1.45 -23.03
CA GLU A 135 9.64 -2.75 -22.44
C GLU A 135 10.45 -3.62 -23.41
N GLU A 136 10.29 -3.44 -24.71
CA GLU A 136 11.10 -4.12 -25.75
C GLU A 136 12.51 -3.56 -25.89
N GLN A 137 12.79 -2.37 -25.35
CA GLN A 137 14.09 -1.71 -25.50
C GLN A 137 15.10 -2.17 -24.44
N PRO A 138 16.39 -2.23 -24.79
CA PRO A 138 17.44 -2.47 -23.82
C PRO A 138 17.48 -1.38 -22.73
N LEU A 139 17.82 -1.77 -21.51
CA LEU A 139 17.87 -0.86 -20.36
C LEU A 139 18.76 0.36 -20.61
N GLU A 140 19.88 0.16 -21.29
CA GLU A 140 20.82 1.23 -21.67
C GLU A 140 20.20 2.27 -22.60
N ALA A 141 19.35 1.84 -23.55
CA ALA A 141 18.63 2.75 -24.45
C ALA A 141 17.58 3.57 -23.69
N LEU A 142 16.85 2.94 -22.78
CA LEU A 142 15.89 3.65 -21.91
C LEU A 142 16.59 4.68 -21.03
N LEU A 143 17.75 4.36 -20.48
CA LEU A 143 18.53 5.27 -19.65
C LEU A 143 19.06 6.46 -20.48
N ALA A 144 19.57 6.21 -21.70
CA ALA A 144 20.02 7.27 -22.60
C ALA A 144 18.90 8.23 -23.00
N GLN A 145 17.71 7.69 -23.29
CA GLN A 145 16.52 8.52 -23.54
C GLN A 145 16.12 9.35 -22.33
N LEU A 146 16.14 8.77 -21.13
CA LEU A 146 15.81 9.50 -19.90
C LEU A 146 16.83 10.60 -19.61
N GLU A 147 18.12 10.36 -19.86
CA GLU A 147 19.17 11.36 -19.68
C GLU A 147 18.95 12.58 -20.59
N GLN A 148 18.48 12.37 -21.82
CA GLN A 148 18.16 13.45 -22.75
C GLN A 148 16.88 14.22 -22.38
N LEU A 149 15.83 13.51 -21.95
CA LEU A 149 14.52 14.11 -21.68
C LEU A 149 14.41 14.69 -20.26
N ASP A 150 15.13 14.10 -19.29
CA ASP A 150 15.09 14.50 -17.89
C ASP A 150 16.40 14.13 -17.17
N PRO A 151 17.46 14.94 -17.33
CA PRO A 151 18.75 14.69 -16.68
C PRO A 151 18.66 14.62 -15.14
N GLN A 152 17.73 15.36 -14.54
CA GLN A 152 17.54 15.38 -13.10
C GLN A 152 16.97 14.06 -12.60
N SER A 153 15.95 13.50 -13.25
CA SER A 153 15.46 12.17 -12.95
C SER A 153 16.51 11.10 -13.20
N TYR A 154 17.25 11.17 -14.30
CA TYR A 154 18.34 10.24 -14.61
C TYR A 154 19.40 10.18 -13.52
N ALA A 155 19.76 11.33 -12.92
CA ALA A 155 20.75 11.40 -11.86
C ALA A 155 20.29 10.74 -10.54
N THR A 156 18.98 10.66 -10.29
CA THR A 156 18.42 10.26 -8.99
C THR A 156 17.66 8.93 -9.02
N ILE A 157 17.24 8.46 -10.21
CA ILE A 157 16.42 7.26 -10.37
C ILE A 157 17.20 5.99 -10.07
N ASP A 158 16.53 4.98 -9.55
CA ASP A 158 17.10 3.63 -9.45
C ASP A 158 17.26 3.04 -10.86
N ARG A 159 18.48 3.13 -11.41
CA ARG A 159 18.83 2.70 -12.77
C ARG A 159 18.65 1.20 -12.99
N ARG A 160 18.48 0.39 -11.95
CA ARG A 160 18.24 -1.06 -12.03
C ARG A 160 16.77 -1.41 -12.04
N ASN A 161 15.88 -0.41 -12.03
CA ASN A 161 14.44 -0.62 -12.01
C ASN A 161 13.81 -0.13 -13.32
N PRO A 162 13.65 -1.00 -14.34
CA PRO A 162 13.09 -0.61 -15.64
C PRO A 162 11.69 -0.01 -15.52
N ARG A 163 10.85 -0.51 -14.61
CA ARG A 163 9.49 0.02 -14.42
C ARG A 163 9.48 1.50 -14.01
N ARG A 164 10.44 1.93 -13.19
CA ARG A 164 10.57 3.35 -12.80
C ARG A 164 11.07 4.20 -13.96
N ILE A 165 12.00 3.70 -14.73
CA ILE A 165 12.56 4.38 -15.90
C ILE A 165 11.48 4.54 -16.95
N ILE A 166 10.75 3.47 -17.29
CA ILE A 166 9.63 3.47 -18.23
C ILE A 166 8.56 4.46 -17.78
N ARG A 167 8.22 4.51 -16.48
CA ARG A 167 7.24 5.49 -15.99
C ARG A 167 7.72 6.93 -16.14
N ALA A 168 8.98 7.22 -15.89
CA ALA A 168 9.54 8.55 -16.09
C ALA A 168 9.50 8.93 -17.58
N LEU A 169 9.93 8.03 -18.46
CA LEU A 169 9.86 8.23 -19.91
C LEU A 169 8.42 8.40 -20.42
N GLU A 170 7.49 7.58 -19.98
CA GLU A 170 6.07 7.69 -20.32
C GLU A 170 5.55 9.10 -20.01
N VAL A 171 5.83 9.61 -18.82
CA VAL A 171 5.40 10.98 -18.44
C VAL A 171 6.07 12.03 -19.31
N CYS A 172 7.38 11.94 -19.55
CA CYS A 172 8.10 12.87 -20.41
C CYS A 172 7.54 12.88 -21.84
N LEU A 173 7.33 11.70 -22.43
CA LEU A 173 6.86 11.53 -23.81
C LEU A 173 5.42 11.99 -24.01
N VAL A 174 4.55 11.72 -23.03
CA VAL A 174 3.13 12.11 -23.12
C VAL A 174 2.93 13.61 -22.89
N THR A 175 3.70 14.21 -21.96
CA THR A 175 3.49 15.61 -21.57
C THR A 175 4.42 16.59 -22.29
N GLY A 176 5.49 16.11 -22.90
CA GLY A 176 6.56 16.96 -23.45
C GLY A 176 7.36 17.72 -22.39
N LYS A 177 7.25 17.35 -21.10
CA LYS A 177 7.94 18.01 -19.98
C LYS A 177 8.72 16.99 -19.16
N PRO A 178 9.86 17.38 -18.53
CA PRO A 178 10.59 16.50 -17.62
C PRO A 178 9.69 15.94 -16.53
N PHE A 179 9.88 14.66 -16.17
CA PHE A 179 9.18 14.02 -15.06
C PHE A 179 9.54 14.67 -13.71
N SER A 180 10.79 15.12 -13.56
CA SER A 180 11.26 15.84 -12.38
C SER A 180 10.46 17.14 -12.12
N ASP A 181 10.08 17.86 -13.17
CA ASP A 181 9.31 19.10 -13.06
C ASP A 181 7.85 18.87 -12.64
N GLN A 182 7.36 17.64 -12.83
CA GLN A 182 5.98 17.23 -12.53
C GLN A 182 5.86 16.46 -11.21
N ARG A 183 6.99 16.29 -10.51
CA ARG A 183 7.04 15.72 -9.16
C ARG A 183 7.25 16.85 -8.17
N GLY A 184 6.18 17.25 -7.51
CA GLY A 184 6.23 18.21 -6.42
C GLY A 184 5.91 17.55 -5.08
N GLN A 185 6.31 18.20 -4.01
CA GLN A 185 5.69 18.06 -2.69
C GLN A 185 4.74 19.24 -2.55
N ALA A 186 3.44 18.98 -2.67
CA ALA A 186 2.45 19.96 -2.29
C ALA A 186 2.49 20.18 -0.77
N ARG A 187 1.87 21.24 -0.29
CA ARG A 187 1.78 21.46 1.16
C ARG A 187 1.03 20.29 1.79
N PRO A 188 1.47 19.77 2.94
CA PRO A 188 0.74 18.73 3.66
C PRO A 188 -0.71 19.14 3.89
N LEU A 189 -1.64 18.21 3.67
CA LEU A 189 -3.07 18.42 3.93
C LEU A 189 -3.45 18.09 5.37
N TYR A 190 -2.67 17.26 6.01
CA TYR A 190 -2.93 16.72 7.34
C TYR A 190 -1.69 16.81 8.23
N HIS A 191 -1.91 17.02 9.52
CA HIS A 191 -0.90 16.78 10.54
C HIS A 191 -0.97 15.29 10.90
N CYS A 192 0.11 14.53 10.62
CA CYS A 192 0.10 13.09 10.74
C CYS A 192 0.90 12.61 11.95
N LEU A 193 0.34 11.65 12.70
CA LEU A 193 1.05 10.84 13.70
C LEU A 193 1.24 9.44 13.11
N LEU A 194 2.48 9.04 12.82
CA LEU A 194 2.80 7.75 12.23
C LEU A 194 3.23 6.77 13.32
N LEU A 195 2.47 5.68 13.47
CA LEU A 195 2.75 4.60 14.42
C LEU A 195 3.02 3.31 13.68
N ALA A 196 4.04 2.55 14.10
CA ALA A 196 4.32 1.21 13.59
C ALA A 196 4.59 0.25 14.74
N ILE A 197 4.34 -1.05 14.49
CA ILE A 197 4.59 -2.10 15.47
C ILE A 197 5.92 -2.77 15.12
N ASP A 198 6.84 -2.80 16.07
CA ASP A 198 8.13 -3.49 15.95
C ASP A 198 8.09 -4.84 16.67
N TRP A 199 8.34 -5.88 15.90
CA TRP A 199 8.48 -7.24 16.39
C TRP A 199 9.90 -7.75 16.14
N PRO A 200 10.47 -8.55 17.03
CA PRO A 200 11.64 -9.34 16.70
C PRO A 200 11.39 -10.13 15.41
N ARG A 201 12.43 -10.21 14.55
CA ARG A 201 12.30 -10.83 13.21
C ARG A 201 11.73 -12.24 13.28
N GLU A 202 12.19 -13.03 14.23
CA GLU A 202 11.80 -14.41 14.42
C GLU A 202 10.30 -14.53 14.73
N ILE A 203 9.80 -13.65 15.59
CA ILE A 203 8.38 -13.59 15.94
C ILE A 203 7.55 -13.18 14.71
N LEU A 204 8.01 -12.17 13.97
CA LEU A 204 7.30 -11.71 12.78
C LEU A 204 7.22 -12.81 11.71
N TYR A 205 8.28 -13.58 11.52
CA TYR A 205 8.30 -14.71 10.58
C TYR A 205 7.38 -15.85 11.02
N GLN A 206 7.37 -16.19 12.30
CA GLN A 206 6.40 -17.17 12.83
C GLN A 206 4.95 -16.73 12.61
N ARG A 207 4.65 -15.45 12.82
CA ARG A 207 3.32 -14.89 12.56
C ARG A 207 2.95 -14.92 11.07
N ILE A 208 3.90 -14.69 10.18
CA ILE A 208 3.69 -14.81 8.73
C ILE A 208 3.38 -16.25 8.36
N ASP A 209 4.18 -17.21 8.85
CA ASP A 209 4.04 -18.63 8.53
C ASP A 209 2.70 -19.18 9.01
N ALA A 210 2.33 -18.92 10.28
CA ALA A 210 1.04 -19.29 10.82
C ALA A 210 -0.13 -18.70 10.00
N ARG A 211 -0.04 -17.44 9.63
CA ARG A 211 -1.07 -16.76 8.84
C ARG A 211 -1.21 -17.33 7.42
N VAL A 212 -0.11 -17.77 6.79
CA VAL A 212 -0.19 -18.46 5.49
C VAL A 212 -0.92 -19.79 5.65
N ASP A 213 -0.59 -20.56 6.69
CA ASP A 213 -1.23 -21.86 6.96
C ASP A 213 -2.75 -21.69 7.26
N GLU A 214 -3.11 -20.71 8.09
CA GLU A 214 -4.51 -20.36 8.38
C GLU A 214 -5.28 -20.05 7.10
N ARG A 215 -4.77 -19.16 6.24
CA ARG A 215 -5.42 -18.79 4.99
C ARG A 215 -5.52 -19.93 3.98
N MET A 216 -4.52 -20.82 3.95
CA MET A 216 -4.60 -22.02 3.13
C MET A 216 -5.74 -22.94 3.61
N ALA A 217 -6.00 -23.00 4.91
CA ALA A 217 -7.11 -23.74 5.48
C ALA A 217 -8.47 -23.05 5.27
N GLU A 218 -8.49 -21.70 5.24
CA GLU A 218 -9.67 -20.87 4.97
C GLU A 218 -10.14 -20.91 3.51
N GLY A 219 -9.35 -21.47 2.59
CA GLY A 219 -9.75 -21.61 1.19
C GLY A 219 -9.07 -20.63 0.24
N MET A 220 -7.84 -20.19 0.53
CA MET A 220 -7.09 -19.27 -0.35
C MET A 220 -6.88 -19.83 -1.77
N VAL A 221 -6.77 -21.16 -1.94
CA VAL A 221 -6.72 -21.79 -3.26
C VAL A 221 -8.03 -21.62 -4.00
N GLN A 222 -9.14 -21.90 -3.33
CA GLN A 222 -10.48 -21.79 -3.89
C GLN A 222 -10.81 -20.34 -4.30
N GLU A 223 -10.32 -19.35 -3.56
CA GLU A 223 -10.42 -17.94 -3.95
C GLU A 223 -9.73 -17.69 -5.29
N VAL A 224 -8.52 -18.20 -5.49
CA VAL A 224 -7.78 -18.07 -6.76
C VAL A 224 -8.49 -18.80 -7.92
N GLU A 225 -8.97 -20.00 -7.68
CA GLU A 225 -9.74 -20.77 -8.66
C GLU A 225 -11.02 -20.05 -9.07
N SER A 226 -11.73 -19.45 -8.11
CA SER A 226 -12.93 -18.63 -8.37
C SER A 226 -12.61 -17.40 -9.24
N LEU A 227 -11.50 -16.70 -8.97
CA LEU A 227 -11.07 -15.57 -9.79
C LEU A 227 -10.73 -15.99 -11.23
N LEU A 228 -10.09 -17.15 -11.43
CA LEU A 228 -9.84 -17.72 -12.76
C LEU A 228 -11.15 -18.05 -13.48
N GLN A 229 -12.12 -18.65 -12.79
CA GLN A 229 -13.45 -18.93 -13.36
C GLN A 229 -14.21 -17.66 -13.75
N GLN A 230 -13.98 -16.55 -13.07
CA GLN A 230 -14.53 -15.23 -13.39
C GLN A 230 -13.78 -14.54 -14.55
N GLY A 231 -12.77 -15.19 -15.13
CA GLY A 231 -12.04 -14.68 -16.29
C GLY A 231 -10.80 -13.85 -15.97
N VAL A 232 -10.35 -13.79 -14.71
CA VAL A 232 -9.06 -13.16 -14.35
C VAL A 232 -7.93 -14.05 -14.86
N SER A 233 -7.04 -13.51 -15.71
CA SER A 233 -5.96 -14.32 -16.28
C SER A 233 -4.87 -14.66 -15.27
N HIS A 234 -4.09 -15.72 -15.53
CA HIS A 234 -2.95 -16.12 -14.72
C HIS A 234 -1.91 -15.00 -14.62
N GLU A 235 -1.62 -14.31 -15.72
CA GLU A 235 -0.68 -13.19 -15.76
C GLU A 235 -1.16 -12.05 -14.86
N ARG A 236 -2.46 -11.80 -14.86
CA ARG A 236 -3.06 -10.80 -13.99
C ARG A 236 -2.94 -11.17 -12.52
N LEU A 237 -3.24 -12.41 -12.17
CA LEU A 237 -3.08 -12.94 -10.81
C LEU A 237 -1.62 -12.82 -10.33
N GLU A 238 -0.65 -13.12 -11.18
CA GLU A 238 0.78 -12.97 -10.84
C GLU A 238 1.17 -11.50 -10.54
N ALA A 239 0.51 -10.54 -11.15
CA ALA A 239 0.74 -9.12 -10.90
C ALA A 239 0.03 -8.60 -9.63
N LEU A 240 -1.03 -9.28 -9.17
CA LEU A 240 -1.89 -8.83 -8.07
C LEU A 240 -1.32 -9.12 -6.67
N GLY A 241 -0.43 -10.09 -6.50
CA GLY A 241 0.14 -10.37 -5.18
C GLY A 241 0.95 -11.67 -5.15
N LEU A 242 1.65 -11.88 -4.04
CA LEU A 242 2.48 -13.07 -3.86
C LEU A 242 1.60 -14.33 -3.76
N GLU A 243 0.57 -14.28 -2.95
CA GLU A 243 -0.38 -15.36 -2.73
C GLU A 243 -0.97 -15.85 -4.05
N TYR A 244 -1.52 -14.93 -4.83
CA TYR A 244 -2.13 -15.21 -6.14
C TYR A 244 -1.10 -15.72 -7.15
N ARG A 245 0.11 -15.17 -7.14
CA ARG A 245 1.22 -15.59 -8.01
C ARG A 245 1.61 -17.04 -7.78
N PHE A 246 1.88 -17.40 -6.53
CA PHE A 246 2.37 -18.74 -6.22
C PHE A 246 1.30 -19.81 -6.42
N ILE A 247 0.05 -19.52 -6.06
CA ILE A 247 -1.07 -20.43 -6.31
C ILE A 247 -1.32 -20.57 -7.81
N SER A 248 -1.34 -19.46 -8.58
CA SER A 248 -1.50 -19.47 -10.03
C SER A 248 -0.44 -20.34 -10.72
N ARG A 249 0.84 -20.22 -10.31
CA ARG A 249 1.93 -21.04 -10.84
C ARG A 249 1.81 -22.52 -10.51
N TRP A 250 1.38 -22.82 -9.30
CA TRP A 250 1.11 -24.19 -8.90
C TRP A 250 -0.03 -24.80 -9.70
N LEU A 251 -1.11 -24.09 -9.90
CA LEU A 251 -2.26 -24.54 -10.72
C LEU A 251 -1.88 -24.79 -12.19
N ARG A 252 -0.85 -24.09 -12.71
CA ARG A 252 -0.29 -24.33 -14.05
C ARG A 252 0.76 -25.45 -14.09
N GLY A 253 1.06 -26.09 -12.96
CA GLY A 253 2.07 -27.16 -12.89
C GLY A 253 3.54 -26.67 -12.90
N GLU A 254 3.78 -25.36 -12.72
CA GLU A 254 5.14 -24.79 -12.64
C GLU A 254 5.79 -25.03 -11.27
N ILE A 255 5.01 -25.42 -10.28
CA ILE A 255 5.45 -25.84 -8.95
C ILE A 255 4.93 -27.24 -8.71
N SER A 256 5.79 -28.15 -8.27
CA SER A 256 5.53 -29.60 -8.28
C SER A 256 4.52 -30.06 -7.23
N SER A 257 4.40 -29.36 -6.08
CA SER A 257 3.44 -29.74 -5.05
C SER A 257 2.87 -28.52 -4.31
N LYS A 258 1.75 -28.74 -3.61
CA LYS A 258 1.12 -27.73 -2.75
C LYS A 258 2.05 -27.33 -1.60
N GLU A 259 2.74 -28.29 -1.01
CA GLU A 259 3.68 -28.09 0.08
C GLU A 259 4.84 -27.20 -0.36
N GLU A 260 5.41 -27.47 -1.52
CA GLU A 260 6.46 -26.64 -2.12
C GLU A 260 5.96 -25.22 -2.41
N MET A 261 4.76 -25.08 -2.95
CA MET A 261 4.14 -23.79 -3.23
C MET A 261 3.97 -22.97 -1.93
N VAL A 262 3.44 -23.56 -0.88
CA VAL A 262 3.27 -22.91 0.44
C VAL A 262 4.62 -22.47 1.00
N GLN A 263 5.62 -23.32 0.95
CA GLN A 263 6.95 -22.99 1.46
C GLN A 263 7.62 -21.84 0.69
N ARG A 264 7.53 -21.85 -0.65
CA ARG A 264 8.02 -20.76 -1.49
C ARG A 264 7.28 -19.46 -1.23
N LEU A 265 5.95 -19.53 -1.02
CA LEU A 265 5.13 -18.37 -0.66
C LEU A 265 5.57 -17.76 0.68
N LYS A 266 5.75 -18.57 1.74
CA LYS A 266 6.27 -18.11 3.04
C LYS A 266 7.58 -17.35 2.89
N TYR A 267 8.55 -17.90 2.18
CA TYR A 267 9.84 -17.24 1.93
C TYR A 267 9.66 -15.91 1.15
N ALA A 268 8.82 -15.89 0.14
CA ALA A 268 8.57 -14.67 -0.63
C ALA A 268 7.92 -13.57 0.23
N ILE A 269 7.05 -13.92 1.17
CA ILE A 269 6.44 -12.98 2.12
C ILE A 269 7.47 -12.50 3.14
N HIS A 270 8.39 -13.35 3.62
CA HIS A 270 9.51 -12.91 4.46
C HIS A 270 10.36 -11.85 3.75
N ASP A 271 10.69 -12.07 2.47
CA ASP A 271 11.45 -11.11 1.66
C ASP A 271 10.69 -9.81 1.42
N PHE A 272 9.40 -9.91 1.17
CA PHE A 272 8.53 -8.73 1.03
C PHE A 272 8.48 -7.92 2.33
N THR A 273 8.34 -8.59 3.46
CA THR A 273 8.35 -7.99 4.80
C THR A 273 9.66 -7.26 5.08
N ARG A 274 10.82 -7.85 4.71
CA ARG A 274 12.12 -7.17 4.84
C ARG A 274 12.19 -5.87 4.03
N ARG A 275 11.64 -5.88 2.80
CA ARG A 275 11.56 -4.68 1.97
C ARG A 275 10.65 -3.62 2.57
N GLN A 276 9.48 -4.00 3.12
CA GLN A 276 8.59 -3.08 3.82
C GLN A 276 9.28 -2.45 5.04
N LEU A 277 9.92 -3.26 5.89
CA LEU A 277 10.66 -2.77 7.06
C LEU A 277 11.79 -1.81 6.66
N THR A 278 12.57 -2.15 5.63
CA THR A 278 13.63 -1.27 5.12
C THR A 278 13.06 0.07 4.68
N TRP A 279 11.88 0.08 4.07
CA TRP A 279 11.24 1.30 3.63
C TRP A 279 10.73 2.11 4.81
N PHE A 280 9.96 1.53 5.73
CA PHE A 280 9.41 2.22 6.88
C PHE A 280 10.50 2.77 7.83
N ARG A 281 11.60 2.05 8.04
CA ARG A 281 12.72 2.50 8.88
C ARG A 281 13.48 3.72 8.35
N ARG A 282 13.32 4.06 7.06
CA ARG A 282 13.89 5.29 6.48
C ARG A 282 13.12 6.54 6.90
N ASP A 283 11.84 6.43 7.16
CA ASP A 283 11.02 7.54 7.61
C ASP A 283 11.16 7.72 9.12
N LYS A 284 11.90 8.75 9.51
CA LYS A 284 12.19 9.05 10.91
C LYS A 284 10.99 9.61 11.69
N ARG A 285 9.88 9.92 11.02
CA ARG A 285 8.64 10.37 11.65
C ARG A 285 7.86 9.21 12.28
N ILE A 286 8.15 7.99 11.89
CA ILE A 286 7.47 6.80 12.40
C ILE A 286 7.94 6.49 13.81
N LEU A 287 6.99 6.47 14.74
CA LEU A 287 7.19 6.05 16.11
C LEU A 287 6.93 4.56 16.23
N TRP A 288 7.95 3.81 16.61
CA TRP A 288 7.90 2.35 16.67
C TRP A 288 7.47 1.91 18.07
N LEU A 289 6.39 1.13 18.13
CA LEU A 289 5.85 0.53 19.36
C LEU A 289 6.36 -0.90 19.47
N ALA A 290 6.94 -1.26 20.60
CA ALA A 290 7.32 -2.65 20.84
C ALA A 290 6.08 -3.55 20.85
N GLY A 291 6.08 -4.60 20.01
CA GLY A 291 5.00 -5.57 19.99
C GLY A 291 4.86 -6.29 21.33
N GLY A 292 3.63 -6.43 21.82
CA GLY A 292 3.35 -7.07 23.11
C GLY A 292 2.12 -6.47 23.79
N THR A 293 1.89 -6.85 25.03
CA THR A 293 0.67 -6.51 25.81
C THR A 293 0.50 -5.02 26.10
N ALA A 294 1.61 -4.26 26.21
CA ALA A 294 1.56 -2.81 26.50
C ALA A 294 1.36 -1.94 25.23
N MET A 295 1.49 -2.52 24.04
CA MET A 295 1.48 -1.79 22.78
C MET A 295 0.19 -0.99 22.57
N GLU A 296 -0.95 -1.60 22.82
CA GLU A 296 -2.26 -0.97 22.64
C GLU A 296 -2.42 0.26 23.54
N GLN A 297 -2.09 0.13 24.82
CA GLN A 297 -2.20 1.22 25.77
C GLN A 297 -1.26 2.38 25.40
N GLN A 298 -0.02 2.09 24.98
CA GLN A 298 0.91 3.10 24.50
C GLN A 298 0.36 3.83 23.27
N ALA A 299 -0.16 3.09 22.28
CA ALA A 299 -0.74 3.68 21.09
C ALA A 299 -1.95 4.57 21.43
N GLN A 300 -2.83 4.13 22.33
CA GLN A 300 -3.98 4.92 22.78
C GLN A 300 -3.57 6.23 23.42
N GLU A 301 -2.57 6.22 24.31
CA GLU A 301 -2.11 7.45 24.96
C GLU A 301 -1.44 8.40 23.96
N MET A 302 -0.62 7.90 23.03
CA MET A 302 0.00 8.72 21.99
C MET A 302 -1.05 9.38 21.09
N VAL A 303 -2.06 8.62 20.64
CA VAL A 303 -3.16 9.14 19.83
C VAL A 303 -3.96 10.18 20.61
N LYS A 304 -4.27 9.93 21.88
CA LYS A 304 -4.99 10.86 22.74
C LYS A 304 -4.25 12.20 22.89
N VAL A 305 -2.96 12.16 23.20
CA VAL A 305 -2.11 13.36 23.28
C VAL A 305 -2.08 14.09 21.94
N PHE A 306 -1.85 13.36 20.86
CA PHE A 306 -1.84 13.91 19.53
C PHE A 306 -3.16 14.58 19.16
N LEU A 307 -4.31 13.97 19.44
CA LEU A 307 -5.64 14.53 19.13
C LEU A 307 -6.01 15.72 20.05
N SER A 308 -5.50 15.80 21.27
CA SER A 308 -5.78 16.92 22.19
C SER A 308 -5.02 18.21 21.85
N GLY A 309 -3.98 18.14 21.04
CA GLY A 309 -3.18 19.31 20.65
C GLY A 309 -2.17 19.79 21.69
N LYS A 310 -1.91 18.97 22.67
CA LYS A 310 -0.94 19.25 23.73
C LYS A 310 0.45 18.82 23.34
#